data_f09a2e76e0cc643b5bb23b643f3bb338
#
_entry.id   f09a2e76e0cc643b5bb23b643f3bb338
#
_cell.length_a   1.000
_cell.length_b   1.000
_cell.length_c   1.000
_cell.angle_alpha   90.00
_cell.angle_beta   90.00
_cell.angle_gamma   90.00
#
_symmetry.space_group_name_H-M   'P 1'
#
loop_
_entity.id
_entity.type
_entity.pdbx_description
1 polymer ?
#
loop_
_entity_poly.entity_id
_entity_poly.type
_entity_poly.pdbx_seq_one_letter_code
_entity_poly.pdbx_strand_id
1 'polypeptide(L)'
;MAFSYQSEEERQQSTNQEVNETFVYKLSLKDYMLRLLILGSPENKYDPRKKGLSTENAEYIKTQIEKGHGEEICNIVRDVYKANRAPKQDATMMVIGLLCRAKDVTIRKMGLQLLENFKTISHLYSWKKCHASIESHATGQKSKGFGRAVKRQINDWILSYSGKPEDLAYQITKYMAREGWSFKNMLQCTHVKTGTGDNRVFEEKEGVKTKSKRKVNKNTSPPTELDLVLRYAVNGFEEMDKLATPSLLATKVYQYLADIHIAMRMTSQEKERLIDIIYTHKLTREQIPTWGLSDKEVLDALLMNRKKTRVSMPLTALLRNLGNLSSHGVFDDQMTTQLVTKHLVHPDTIKFSKIHPVSVLTAWFTYRNGTGNRGHNSWMIDPDIVQTLEEMFYLSFKNVEPTGKRICFLIDCSGSMGCQSLCEGVTCAESAALLSMIFARSETTGGSSPDHSFYLFTSKGRHGYGSGCSGLTDVSDIIDADADFNKVLKSCQRSDWGMTDISMGILEALKYKRKYDAFVVITDCDVNSGIKPSEAMKQYRDGMKMPNTKLAVVATQGADYTIADPKDPLMMDMVGFDSHGPKILQDFIRS
;
A
#
# COMPACT_ATOMS: atom_id res chain seq x y z
N MET A 1 -28.33 30.46 -7.20
CA MET A 1 -26.98 30.81 -6.74
C MET A 1 -26.37 29.50 -6.27
N ALA A 2 -25.44 28.96 -7.03
CA ALA A 2 -24.66 27.82 -6.58
C ALA A 2 -23.82 28.30 -5.39
N PHE A 3 -24.01 27.69 -4.22
CA PHE A 3 -23.10 27.87 -3.11
C PHE A 3 -21.86 27.07 -3.47
N SER A 4 -20.90 27.77 -4.09
CA SER A 4 -19.60 27.19 -4.33
C SER A 4 -18.97 26.88 -2.96
N TYR A 5 -18.50 25.66 -2.80
CA TYR A 5 -17.49 25.39 -1.79
C TYR A 5 -16.35 26.37 -1.99
N GLN A 6 -15.76 26.82 -0.88
CA GLN A 6 -14.61 27.69 -0.95
C GLN A 6 -13.58 27.09 -1.88
N SER A 7 -13.24 27.78 -2.95
CA SER A 7 -12.14 27.44 -3.83
C SER A 7 -10.83 27.42 -3.03
N GLU A 8 -9.81 26.77 -3.56
CA GLU A 8 -8.50 26.78 -2.91
C GLU A 8 -7.96 28.21 -2.70
N GLU A 9 -8.34 29.14 -3.59
CA GLU A 9 -8.06 30.58 -3.49
C GLU A 9 -8.83 31.25 -2.35
N GLU A 10 -10.12 30.93 -2.15
CA GLU A 10 -10.91 31.43 -1.00
C GLU A 10 -10.40 30.87 0.33
N ARG A 11 -9.87 29.62 0.34
CA ARG A 11 -9.21 29.05 1.50
C ARG A 11 -7.87 29.73 1.78
N GLN A 12 -7.09 30.06 0.77
CA GLN A 12 -5.85 30.84 0.90
C GLN A 12 -6.13 32.27 1.35
N GLN A 13 -7.19 32.91 0.86
CA GLN A 13 -7.61 34.25 1.31
C GLN A 13 -8.15 34.23 2.74
N SER A 14 -8.95 33.26 3.13
CA SER A 14 -9.39 33.11 4.53
C SER A 14 -8.22 32.80 5.49
N THR A 15 -7.22 32.08 5.03
CA THR A 15 -6.00 31.81 5.80
C THR A 15 -5.12 33.06 5.97
N ASN A 16 -5.14 33.96 4.98
CA ASN A 16 -4.39 35.21 5.04
C ASN A 16 -5.11 36.34 5.83
N GLN A 17 -6.44 36.26 6.00
CA GLN A 17 -7.21 37.25 6.77
C GLN A 17 -7.38 36.91 8.25
N GLU A 18 -7.17 35.67 8.68
CA GLU A 18 -7.28 35.23 10.07
C GLU A 18 -5.92 34.92 10.73
N VAL A 19 -4.90 35.72 10.46
CA VAL A 19 -3.69 35.74 11.30
C VAL A 19 -3.98 36.58 12.55
N ASN A 20 -5.01 36.22 13.30
CA ASN A 20 -5.13 36.55 14.71
C ASN A 20 -4.74 35.30 15.50
N GLU A 21 -3.70 35.42 16.30
CA GLU A 21 -2.88 34.37 16.94
C GLU A 21 -3.60 33.38 17.88
N THR A 22 -4.94 33.34 17.93
CA THR A 22 -5.67 32.62 18.96
C THR A 22 -6.42 31.35 18.55
N PHE A 23 -6.44 30.95 17.28
CA PHE A 23 -7.18 29.76 16.82
C PHE A 23 -6.45 28.85 15.82
N VAL A 24 -5.13 28.83 15.84
CA VAL A 24 -4.37 27.84 15.08
C VAL A 24 -4.18 26.61 15.95
N TYR A 25 -4.97 25.56 15.73
CA TYR A 25 -4.68 24.24 16.29
C TYR A 25 -3.36 23.73 15.70
N LYS A 26 -2.29 23.94 16.45
CA LYS A 26 -0.98 23.42 16.10
C LYS A 26 -1.03 21.92 16.29
N LEU A 27 -0.97 21.14 15.19
CA LEU A 27 -0.84 19.69 15.27
C LEU A 27 0.32 19.34 16.20
N SER A 28 0.13 18.37 17.10
CA SER A 28 1.25 17.80 17.82
C SER A 28 2.23 17.17 16.81
N LEU A 29 3.51 17.16 17.12
CA LEU A 29 4.51 16.50 16.27
C LEU A 29 4.13 15.04 16.00
N LYS A 30 3.63 14.34 17.00
CA LYS A 30 3.18 12.96 16.89
C LYS A 30 2.06 12.82 15.86
N ASP A 31 1.03 13.66 15.92
CA ASP A 31 -0.10 13.60 14.99
C ASP A 31 0.34 13.95 13.56
N TYR A 32 1.18 14.98 13.42
CA TYR A 32 1.79 15.32 12.13
C TYR A 32 2.54 14.12 11.52
N MET A 33 3.39 13.48 12.32
CA MET A 33 4.18 12.33 11.87
C MET A 33 3.31 11.13 11.53
N LEU A 34 2.31 10.82 12.37
CA LEU A 34 1.37 9.72 12.09
C LEU A 34 0.60 9.96 10.79
N ARG A 35 0.11 11.17 10.57
CA ARG A 35 -0.57 11.52 9.31
C ARG A 35 0.36 11.37 8.12
N LEU A 36 1.53 11.96 8.17
CA LEU A 36 2.51 11.87 7.11
C LEU A 36 2.88 10.42 6.77
N LEU A 37 3.13 9.57 7.76
CA LEU A 37 3.54 8.19 7.55
C LEU A 37 2.39 7.29 7.08
N ILE A 38 1.17 7.53 7.54
CA ILE A 38 0.00 6.69 7.25
C ILE A 38 -0.76 7.22 6.02
N LEU A 39 -1.01 8.52 5.95
CA LEU A 39 -1.77 9.14 4.86
C LEU A 39 -0.88 9.53 3.66
N GLY A 40 0.42 9.68 3.89
CA GLY A 40 1.37 10.21 2.90
C GLY A 40 1.39 11.73 2.82
N SER A 41 0.59 12.43 3.66
CA SER A 41 0.49 13.88 3.76
C SER A 41 0.23 14.27 5.21
N PRO A 42 0.77 15.40 5.71
CA PRO A 42 0.39 15.94 7.01
C PRO A 42 -1.01 16.54 7.01
N GLU A 43 -1.53 16.88 5.85
CA GLU A 43 -2.92 17.25 5.65
C GLU A 43 -3.82 16.05 5.96
N ASN A 44 -5.04 16.31 6.40
CA ASN A 44 -6.03 15.26 6.69
C ASN A 44 -6.60 14.58 5.43
N LYS A 45 -5.81 14.47 4.37
CA LYS A 45 -6.24 13.91 3.09
C LYS A 45 -5.38 12.72 2.66
N TYR A 46 -5.99 11.55 2.56
CA TYR A 46 -5.39 10.40 1.90
C TYR A 46 -5.79 10.37 0.42
N ASP A 47 -4.84 10.40 -0.49
CA ASP A 47 -5.06 10.24 -1.92
C ASP A 47 -4.11 9.17 -2.48
N PRO A 48 -4.63 8.00 -2.89
CA PRO A 48 -3.81 6.91 -3.44
C PRO A 48 -3.09 7.30 -4.74
N ARG A 49 -3.55 8.34 -5.45
CA ARG A 49 -2.94 8.80 -6.72
C ARG A 49 -1.75 9.73 -6.48
N LYS A 50 -1.75 10.50 -5.38
CA LYS A 50 -0.66 11.42 -5.07
C LYS A 50 0.59 10.62 -4.72
N LYS A 51 1.62 10.78 -5.54
CA LYS A 51 2.96 10.24 -5.31
C LYS A 51 3.82 11.35 -4.72
N GLY A 52 4.39 11.05 -3.58
CA GLY A 52 5.53 11.81 -3.11
C GLY A 52 5.21 12.91 -2.12
N LEU A 53 6.25 13.20 -1.42
CA LEU A 53 6.35 14.16 -0.35
C LEU A 53 6.68 15.52 -0.93
N SER A 54 6.01 16.55 -0.44
CA SER A 54 6.38 17.91 -0.78
C SER A 54 7.71 18.28 -0.14
N THR A 55 8.42 19.21 -0.76
CA THR A 55 9.64 19.82 -0.20
C THR A 55 9.37 20.43 1.18
N GLU A 56 8.17 20.97 1.38
CA GLU A 56 7.72 21.58 2.63
C GLU A 56 7.69 20.60 3.79
N ASN A 57 7.18 19.37 3.56
CA ASN A 57 7.16 18.32 4.57
C ASN A 57 8.57 17.90 4.98
N ALA A 58 9.49 17.83 4.02
CA ALA A 58 10.89 17.51 4.30
C ALA A 58 11.56 18.60 5.14
N GLU A 59 11.34 19.88 4.82
CA GLU A 59 11.89 21.01 5.58
C GLU A 59 11.26 21.11 6.97
N TYR A 60 9.96 20.85 7.12
CA TYR A 60 9.33 20.81 8.44
C TYR A 60 9.98 19.74 9.34
N ILE A 61 10.11 18.51 8.85
CA ILE A 61 10.71 17.42 9.61
C ILE A 61 12.16 17.72 9.96
N LYS A 62 12.93 18.24 9.00
CA LYS A 62 14.31 18.67 9.24
C LYS A 62 14.39 19.71 10.37
N THR A 63 13.49 20.70 10.35
CA THR A 63 13.39 21.71 11.41
C THR A 63 13.07 21.08 12.77
N GLN A 64 12.14 20.10 12.83
CA GLN A 64 11.83 19.41 14.09
C GLN A 64 13.02 18.57 14.61
N ILE A 65 13.76 17.92 13.71
CA ILE A 65 15.00 17.21 14.08
C ILE A 65 16.02 18.19 14.67
N GLU A 66 16.21 19.36 14.07
CA GLU A 66 17.13 20.40 14.53
C GLU A 66 16.67 21.04 15.87
N LYS A 67 15.36 21.05 16.17
CA LYS A 67 14.79 21.48 17.45
C LYS A 67 14.91 20.43 18.57
N GLY A 68 15.49 19.26 18.32
CA GLY A 68 15.74 18.22 19.31
C GLY A 68 14.69 17.09 19.36
N HIS A 69 13.69 17.08 18.47
CA HIS A 69 12.65 16.02 18.43
C HIS A 69 13.07 14.78 17.62
N GLY A 70 14.33 14.65 17.25
CA GLY A 70 14.82 13.55 16.40
C GLY A 70 14.58 12.15 16.98
N GLU A 71 14.74 11.98 18.30
CA GLU A 71 14.49 10.69 18.96
C GLU A 71 13.02 10.29 18.92
N GLU A 72 12.11 11.24 19.22
CA GLU A 72 10.66 11.03 19.15
C GLU A 72 10.26 10.60 17.72
N ILE A 73 10.77 11.29 16.70
CA ILE A 73 10.52 10.95 15.30
C ILE A 73 11.04 9.53 14.97
N CYS A 74 12.24 9.15 15.42
CA CYS A 74 12.78 7.80 15.23
C CYS A 74 11.85 6.72 15.82
N ASN A 75 11.33 6.96 17.02
CA ASN A 75 10.45 6.02 17.71
C ASN A 75 9.11 5.88 16.97
N ILE A 76 8.48 6.98 16.57
CA ILE A 76 7.23 6.96 15.79
C ILE A 76 7.42 6.19 14.48
N VAL A 77 8.49 6.47 13.73
CA VAL A 77 8.79 5.76 12.47
C VAL A 77 8.98 4.27 12.71
N ARG A 78 9.70 3.89 13.75
CA ARG A 78 9.92 2.47 14.12
C ARG A 78 8.61 1.76 14.40
N ASP A 79 7.75 2.37 15.20
CA ASP A 79 6.48 1.78 15.62
C ASP A 79 5.51 1.63 14.44
N VAL A 80 5.34 2.67 13.63
CA VAL A 80 4.51 2.63 12.42
C VAL A 80 5.02 1.56 11.43
N TYR A 81 6.34 1.49 11.22
CA TYR A 81 6.94 0.53 10.29
C TYR A 81 6.78 -0.92 10.79
N LYS A 82 7.08 -1.20 12.07
CA LYS A 82 6.92 -2.54 12.66
C LYS A 82 5.47 -3.00 12.68
N ALA A 83 4.54 -2.11 12.98
CA ALA A 83 3.11 -2.39 12.95
C ALA A 83 2.53 -2.52 11.53
N ASN A 84 3.34 -2.25 10.49
CA ASN A 84 2.94 -2.28 9.07
C ASN A 84 1.72 -1.37 8.80
N ARG A 85 1.68 -0.19 9.45
CA ARG A 85 0.58 0.79 9.33
C ARG A 85 0.77 1.78 8.18
N ALA A 86 1.97 1.87 7.59
CA ALA A 86 2.26 2.72 6.44
C ALA A 86 1.95 1.97 5.12
N PRO A 87 0.82 2.25 4.44
CA PRO A 87 0.46 1.59 3.19
C PRO A 87 1.41 1.98 2.06
N LYS A 88 1.86 3.23 2.04
CA LYS A 88 2.87 3.74 1.12
C LYS A 88 4.17 3.97 1.88
N GLN A 89 5.26 3.38 1.40
CA GLN A 89 6.55 3.45 2.08
C GLN A 89 7.35 4.72 1.78
N ASP A 90 6.92 5.53 0.79
CA ASP A 90 7.69 6.70 0.35
C ASP A 90 7.93 7.72 1.47
N ALA A 91 6.88 8.02 2.26
CA ALA A 91 6.99 8.91 3.41
C ALA A 91 7.97 8.36 4.46
N THR A 92 7.84 7.09 4.79
CA THR A 92 8.71 6.40 5.74
C THR A 92 10.17 6.44 5.28
N MET A 93 10.44 6.12 4.01
CA MET A 93 11.78 6.12 3.44
C MET A 93 12.41 7.51 3.43
N MET A 94 11.62 8.56 3.17
CA MET A 94 12.10 9.94 3.25
C MET A 94 12.45 10.33 4.68
N VAL A 95 11.57 10.09 5.64
CA VAL A 95 11.84 10.45 7.04
C VAL A 95 13.09 9.74 7.55
N ILE A 96 13.25 8.44 7.26
CA ILE A 96 14.49 7.70 7.58
C ILE A 96 15.69 8.35 6.88
N GLY A 97 15.52 8.80 5.63
CA GLY A 97 16.55 9.52 4.88
C GLY A 97 17.00 10.81 5.59
N LEU A 98 16.05 11.61 6.08
CA LEU A 98 16.32 12.85 6.83
C LEU A 98 17.02 12.57 8.16
N LEU A 99 16.56 11.57 8.92
CA LEU A 99 17.21 11.14 10.16
C LEU A 99 18.65 10.69 9.93
N CYS A 100 18.90 9.94 8.86
CA CYS A 100 20.27 9.54 8.47
C CYS A 100 21.17 10.72 8.06
N ARG A 101 20.60 11.90 7.82
CA ARG A 101 21.29 13.14 7.47
C ARG A 101 21.33 14.16 8.60
N ALA A 102 20.79 13.84 9.78
CA ALA A 102 20.78 14.71 10.93
C ALA A 102 22.20 15.18 11.32
N LYS A 103 22.32 16.45 11.76
CA LYS A 103 23.57 17.00 12.27
C LYS A 103 24.01 16.30 13.56
N ASP A 104 23.03 16.01 14.42
CA ASP A 104 23.26 15.24 15.65
C ASP A 104 23.68 13.81 15.33
N VAL A 105 24.81 13.39 15.92
CA VAL A 105 25.41 12.08 15.70
C VAL A 105 24.53 10.95 16.25
N THR A 106 23.88 11.19 17.39
CA THR A 106 23.01 10.21 18.05
C THR A 106 21.78 9.95 17.19
N ILE A 107 21.08 11.00 16.75
CA ILE A 107 19.91 10.90 15.89
C ILE A 107 20.28 10.25 14.56
N ARG A 108 21.40 10.62 13.97
CA ARG A 108 21.88 9.99 12.74
C ARG A 108 22.15 8.49 12.91
N LYS A 109 22.70 8.08 14.05
CA LYS A 109 22.92 6.67 14.38
C LYS A 109 21.59 5.92 14.55
N MET A 110 20.63 6.50 15.27
CA MET A 110 19.29 5.94 15.43
C MET A 110 18.57 5.80 14.08
N GLY A 111 18.63 6.82 13.24
CA GLY A 111 18.07 6.78 11.87
C GLY A 111 18.68 5.66 11.02
N LEU A 112 20.00 5.46 11.09
CA LEU A 112 20.68 4.36 10.40
C LEU A 112 20.26 2.98 10.93
N GLN A 113 20.06 2.82 12.23
CA GLN A 113 19.61 1.58 12.83
C GLN A 113 18.20 1.17 12.35
N LEU A 114 17.35 2.12 11.89
CA LEU A 114 16.06 1.79 11.32
C LEU A 114 16.17 0.93 10.05
N LEU A 115 17.29 0.98 9.32
CA LEU A 115 17.54 0.15 8.14
C LEU A 115 17.55 -1.35 8.47
N GLU A 116 17.91 -1.74 9.70
CA GLU A 116 17.88 -3.13 10.16
C GLU A 116 16.47 -3.77 10.08
N ASN A 117 15.44 -2.93 10.14
CA ASN A 117 14.06 -3.40 10.04
C ASN A 117 13.61 -3.63 8.58
N PHE A 118 14.40 -3.26 7.57
CA PHE A 118 14.01 -3.43 6.17
C PHE A 118 13.86 -4.90 5.80
N LYS A 119 12.62 -5.26 5.43
CA LYS A 119 12.25 -6.65 5.13
C LYS A 119 12.70 -7.09 3.74
N THR A 120 12.88 -6.15 2.83
CA THR A 120 13.21 -6.44 1.43
C THR A 120 14.24 -5.44 0.89
N ILE A 121 15.00 -5.90 -0.11
CA ILE A 121 15.93 -5.06 -0.86
C ILE A 121 15.23 -3.89 -1.57
N SER A 122 13.94 -4.03 -1.88
CA SER A 122 13.13 -2.97 -2.48
C SER A 122 13.02 -1.75 -1.56
N HIS A 123 12.89 -1.95 -0.24
CA HIS A 123 12.88 -0.85 0.75
C HIS A 123 14.23 -0.12 0.79
N LEU A 124 15.32 -0.87 0.64
CA LEU A 124 16.66 -0.28 0.57
C LEU A 124 16.83 0.61 -0.67
N TYR A 125 16.27 0.20 -1.84
CA TYR A 125 16.30 1.00 -3.05
C TYR A 125 15.47 2.28 -2.92
N SER A 126 14.24 2.18 -2.39
CA SER A 126 13.37 3.34 -2.16
C SER A 126 13.98 4.32 -1.16
N TRP A 127 14.54 3.81 -0.05
CA TRP A 127 15.29 4.63 0.91
C TRP A 127 16.50 5.32 0.25
N LYS A 128 17.27 4.59 -0.57
CA LYS A 128 18.44 5.18 -1.24
C LYS A 128 18.05 6.30 -2.19
N LYS A 129 16.98 6.15 -2.93
CA LYS A 129 16.42 7.20 -3.80
C LYS A 129 16.13 8.46 -2.98
N CYS A 130 15.38 8.33 -1.88
CA CYS A 130 15.07 9.44 -0.99
C CYS A 130 16.33 10.05 -0.39
N HIS A 131 17.22 9.24 0.17
CA HIS A 131 18.48 9.69 0.78
C HIS A 131 19.37 10.46 -0.22
N ALA A 132 19.44 10.03 -1.48
CA ALA A 132 20.19 10.72 -2.53
C ALA A 132 19.54 12.06 -2.92
N SER A 133 18.21 12.11 -2.97
CA SER A 133 17.46 13.33 -3.28
C SER A 133 17.65 14.40 -2.21
N ILE A 134 17.60 14.01 -0.93
CA ILE A 134 17.83 14.92 0.21
C ILE A 134 19.25 15.51 0.16
N GLU A 135 20.26 14.69 -0.14
CA GLU A 135 21.63 15.18 -0.23
C GLU A 135 21.81 16.18 -1.37
N SER A 136 21.29 15.88 -2.54
CA SER A 136 21.35 16.78 -3.69
C SER A 136 20.61 18.09 -3.45
N HIS A 137 19.49 18.03 -2.75
CA HIS A 137 18.69 19.21 -2.46
C HIS A 137 19.33 20.11 -1.39
N ALA A 138 19.96 19.50 -0.36
CA ALA A 138 20.61 20.23 0.73
C ALA A 138 21.96 20.86 0.34
N THR A 139 22.69 20.27 -0.61
CA THR A 139 24.06 20.69 -0.94
C THR A 139 24.19 21.26 -2.35
N GLY A 140 23.14 21.18 -3.18
CA GLY A 140 23.20 21.52 -4.60
C GLY A 140 24.12 20.61 -5.43
N GLN A 141 24.72 19.57 -4.81
CA GLN A 141 25.66 18.65 -5.46
C GLN A 141 25.06 17.24 -5.56
N LYS A 142 25.29 16.56 -6.66
CA LYS A 142 24.95 15.13 -6.78
C LYS A 142 25.74 14.33 -5.77
N SER A 143 25.05 13.45 -5.02
CA SER A 143 25.72 12.55 -4.06
C SER A 143 26.80 11.72 -4.76
N LYS A 144 28.05 11.82 -4.29
CA LYS A 144 29.18 11.03 -4.80
C LYS A 144 29.31 9.66 -4.11
N GLY A 145 28.31 9.21 -3.37
CA GLY A 145 28.32 7.93 -2.67
C GLY A 145 27.83 8.01 -1.22
N PHE A 146 28.16 6.99 -0.44
CA PHE A 146 27.77 6.92 0.97
C PHE A 146 28.90 7.35 1.90
N GLY A 147 28.55 8.05 3.00
CA GLY A 147 29.47 8.26 4.11
C GLY A 147 29.79 6.93 4.84
N ARG A 148 30.85 6.92 5.64
CA ARG A 148 31.34 5.70 6.32
C ARG A 148 30.28 5.00 7.18
N ALA A 149 29.46 5.76 7.92
CA ALA A 149 28.40 5.20 8.77
C ALA A 149 27.30 4.51 7.93
N VAL A 150 26.88 5.13 6.84
CA VAL A 150 25.89 4.56 5.90
C VAL A 150 26.42 3.27 5.26
N LYS A 151 27.69 3.29 4.81
CA LYS A 151 28.34 2.09 4.24
C LYS A 151 28.33 0.94 5.25
N ARG A 152 28.68 1.23 6.50
CA ARG A 152 28.70 0.22 7.57
C ARG A 152 27.32 -0.38 7.76
N GLN A 153 26.30 0.45 7.94
CA GLN A 153 24.94 -0.02 8.21
C GLN A 153 24.35 -0.88 7.07
N ILE A 154 24.61 -0.48 5.81
CA ILE A 154 24.17 -1.30 4.66
C ILE A 154 24.97 -2.60 4.61
N ASN A 155 26.26 -2.56 4.90
CA ASN A 155 27.08 -3.77 4.96
C ASN A 155 26.59 -4.71 6.07
N ASP A 156 26.26 -4.19 7.24
CA ASP A 156 25.71 -4.98 8.36
C ASP A 156 24.37 -5.62 7.95
N TRP A 157 23.51 -4.87 7.24
CA TRP A 157 22.26 -5.42 6.68
C TRP A 157 22.52 -6.55 5.67
N ILE A 158 23.50 -6.37 4.75
CA ILE A 158 23.87 -7.43 3.77
C ILE A 158 24.46 -8.64 4.50
N LEU A 159 25.37 -8.42 5.44
CA LEU A 159 26.03 -9.48 6.20
C LEU A 159 25.08 -10.24 7.13
N SER A 160 23.94 -9.65 7.49
CA SER A 160 22.88 -10.35 8.23
C SER A 160 22.32 -11.56 7.49
N TYR A 161 22.56 -11.65 6.17
CA TYR A 161 22.20 -12.80 5.33
C TYR A 161 23.24 -13.91 5.30
N SER A 162 24.34 -13.81 6.07
CA SER A 162 25.38 -14.87 6.08
C SER A 162 24.85 -16.24 6.51
N GLY A 163 23.82 -16.28 7.38
CA GLY A 163 23.16 -17.52 7.79
C GLY A 163 21.96 -17.93 6.91
N LYS A 164 21.60 -17.14 5.92
CA LYS A 164 20.47 -17.37 5.01
C LYS A 164 20.72 -16.76 3.63
N PRO A 165 21.81 -17.14 2.96
CA PRO A 165 22.22 -16.56 1.68
C PRO A 165 21.20 -16.84 0.56
N GLU A 166 20.39 -17.91 0.65
CA GLU A 166 19.30 -18.21 -0.26
C GLU A 166 18.26 -17.09 -0.31
N ASP A 167 17.91 -16.51 0.86
CA ASP A 167 16.94 -15.41 0.93
C ASP A 167 17.46 -14.18 0.18
N LEU A 168 18.75 -13.87 0.27
CA LEU A 168 19.35 -12.78 -0.47
C LEU A 168 19.41 -13.09 -1.98
N ALA A 169 19.80 -14.31 -2.36
CA ALA A 169 19.81 -14.77 -3.74
C ALA A 169 18.42 -14.63 -4.38
N TYR A 170 17.38 -15.05 -3.68
CA TYR A 170 15.99 -14.86 -4.12
C TYR A 170 15.63 -13.38 -4.29
N GLN A 171 15.98 -12.53 -3.34
CA GLN A 171 15.63 -11.10 -3.42
C GLN A 171 16.35 -10.38 -4.57
N ILE A 172 17.63 -10.64 -4.81
CA ILE A 172 18.37 -9.97 -5.90
C ILE A 172 17.88 -10.40 -7.29
N THR A 173 17.47 -11.64 -7.44
CA THR A 173 16.94 -12.17 -8.71
C THR A 173 15.50 -11.72 -8.97
N LYS A 174 14.70 -11.58 -7.92
CA LYS A 174 13.32 -11.08 -8.01
C LYS A 174 13.25 -9.55 -8.17
N TYR A 175 14.06 -8.79 -7.45
CA TYR A 175 14.03 -7.33 -7.45
C TYR A 175 15.27 -6.75 -8.12
N MET A 176 15.53 -7.12 -9.37
CA MET A 176 16.77 -6.80 -10.11
C MET A 176 17.12 -5.32 -10.09
N ALA A 177 16.15 -4.45 -10.38
CA ALA A 177 16.31 -3.00 -10.29
C ALA A 177 14.98 -2.32 -9.97
N ARG A 178 15.01 -1.32 -9.10
CA ARG A 178 13.86 -0.47 -8.77
C ARG A 178 14.32 0.93 -8.44
N GLU A 179 13.51 1.93 -8.74
CA GLU A 179 13.75 3.34 -8.40
C GLU A 179 15.10 3.87 -8.93
N GLY A 180 15.57 3.32 -10.05
CA GLY A 180 16.87 3.66 -10.62
C GLY A 180 18.08 3.03 -9.92
N TRP A 181 17.86 2.14 -8.95
CA TRP A 181 18.90 1.43 -8.20
C TRP A 181 18.84 -0.07 -8.45
N SER A 182 20.02 -0.69 -8.53
CA SER A 182 20.20 -2.14 -8.53
C SER A 182 21.09 -2.55 -7.36
N PHE A 183 21.07 -3.84 -7.01
CA PHE A 183 21.94 -4.34 -5.95
C PHE A 183 23.42 -4.16 -6.29
N LYS A 184 23.77 -4.31 -7.57
CA LYS A 184 25.11 -3.99 -8.09
C LYS A 184 25.53 -2.55 -7.73
N ASN A 185 24.66 -1.56 -7.98
CA ASN A 185 24.96 -0.16 -7.63
C ASN A 185 25.12 0.03 -6.12
N MET A 186 24.31 -0.66 -5.31
CA MET A 186 24.44 -0.60 -3.84
C MET A 186 25.79 -1.15 -3.39
N LEU A 187 26.19 -2.31 -3.89
CA LEU A 187 27.47 -2.93 -3.59
C LEU A 187 28.66 -2.04 -4.01
N GLN A 188 28.58 -1.44 -5.20
CA GLN A 188 29.59 -0.47 -5.68
C GLN A 188 29.75 0.73 -4.76
N CYS A 189 28.66 1.22 -4.17
CA CYS A 189 28.68 2.34 -3.24
C CYS A 189 29.18 1.95 -1.84
N THR A 190 28.94 0.73 -1.39
CA THR A 190 29.24 0.29 -0.02
C THR A 190 30.60 -0.37 0.12
N HIS A 191 31.13 -0.95 -0.98
CA HIS A 191 32.36 -1.75 -0.97
C HIS A 191 32.32 -2.84 0.09
N VAL A 192 31.24 -3.62 0.07
CA VAL A 192 31.04 -4.73 1.01
C VAL A 192 32.23 -5.70 0.95
N LYS A 193 32.66 -6.15 2.11
CA LYS A 193 33.69 -7.19 2.23
C LYS A 193 33.06 -8.38 2.92
N THR A 194 33.20 -9.54 2.32
CA THR A 194 32.84 -10.82 2.90
C THR A 194 34.11 -11.55 3.34
N GLY A 195 34.07 -12.20 4.48
CA GLY A 195 35.18 -12.97 5.01
C GLY A 195 36.36 -12.12 5.59
N THR A 196 37.37 -12.80 6.03
CA THR A 196 38.58 -12.20 6.65
C THR A 196 39.55 -11.71 5.56
N GLY A 197 39.30 -10.54 5.03
CA GLY A 197 40.38 -9.70 4.53
C GLY A 197 40.50 -9.46 3.04
N ASP A 198 40.43 -10.44 2.13
CA ASP A 198 40.84 -10.22 0.74
C ASP A 198 39.84 -10.63 -0.35
N ASN A 199 38.70 -11.19 -0.01
CA ASN A 199 37.64 -11.48 -1.01
C ASN A 199 36.91 -10.17 -1.34
N ARG A 200 37.54 -9.32 -2.13
CA ARG A 200 36.91 -8.14 -2.70
C ARG A 200 35.91 -8.64 -3.75
N VAL A 201 34.64 -8.29 -3.55
CA VAL A 201 33.58 -8.54 -4.55
C VAL A 201 33.89 -7.84 -5.87
N PHE A 202 34.76 -6.83 -5.84
CA PHE A 202 35.20 -6.04 -7.00
C PHE A 202 36.67 -6.30 -7.28
N GLU A 203 36.98 -6.85 -8.45
CA GLU A 203 38.35 -6.82 -8.99
C GLU A 203 38.72 -5.38 -9.34
N GLU A 204 39.92 -4.96 -8.96
CA GLU A 204 40.51 -3.73 -9.47
C GLU A 204 40.64 -3.92 -10.99
N LYS A 205 40.05 -3.02 -11.78
CA LYS A 205 40.32 -3.00 -13.23
C LYS A 205 41.82 -2.94 -13.42
N GLU A 206 42.37 -3.92 -14.10
CA GLU A 206 43.74 -3.87 -14.56
C GLU A 206 43.98 -2.55 -15.30
N GLY A 207 44.88 -1.72 -14.76
CA GLY A 207 45.25 -0.44 -15.39
C GLY A 207 45.25 0.79 -14.51
N VAL A 208 44.66 0.77 -13.31
CA VAL A 208 44.78 1.88 -12.35
C VAL A 208 45.87 1.58 -11.36
N LYS A 209 47.07 2.14 -11.61
CA LYS A 209 48.23 2.07 -10.67
C LYS A 209 47.90 2.88 -9.40
N THR A 210 47.24 2.25 -8.42
CA THR A 210 47.19 2.81 -7.07
C THR A 210 48.48 2.54 -6.35
N LYS A 211 49.22 3.62 -6.03
CA LYS A 211 50.45 3.59 -5.24
C LYS A 211 50.18 3.20 -3.78
N SER A 212 49.83 1.95 -3.52
CA SER A 212 50.02 1.36 -2.19
C SER A 212 50.16 -0.15 -2.34
N LYS A 213 51.38 -0.63 -2.30
CA LYS A 213 51.73 -2.03 -2.07
C LYS A 213 51.24 -2.43 -0.67
N ARG A 214 49.96 -2.73 -0.48
CA ARG A 214 49.52 -3.45 0.71
C ARG A 214 49.89 -4.91 0.51
N LYS A 215 50.68 -5.46 1.44
CA LYS A 215 51.04 -6.87 1.51
C LYS A 215 49.73 -7.71 1.41
N VAL A 216 49.63 -8.55 0.42
CA VAL A 216 48.60 -9.58 0.28
C VAL A 216 48.76 -10.51 1.48
N ASN A 217 47.80 -10.47 2.38
CA ASN A 217 47.75 -11.38 3.52
C ASN A 217 47.38 -12.77 2.98
N LYS A 218 48.25 -13.74 3.06
CA LYS A 218 48.08 -15.10 2.51
C LYS A 218 47.04 -15.97 3.24
N ASN A 219 46.36 -15.46 4.25
CA ASN A 219 45.30 -16.16 4.97
C ASN A 219 43.93 -15.66 4.48
N THR A 220 43.55 -16.01 3.26
CA THR A 220 42.17 -15.81 2.78
C THR A 220 41.33 -16.99 3.23
N SER A 221 40.25 -16.72 3.97
CA SER A 221 39.23 -17.73 4.25
C SER A 221 38.63 -18.21 2.94
N PRO A 222 38.21 -19.48 2.85
CA PRO A 222 37.55 -19.99 1.68
C PRO A 222 36.26 -19.20 1.39
N PRO A 223 35.86 -19.05 0.11
CA PRO A 223 34.64 -18.35 -0.26
C PRO A 223 33.42 -19.03 0.36
N THR A 224 32.42 -18.23 0.68
CA THR A 224 31.14 -18.65 1.26
C THR A 224 30.02 -18.56 0.24
N GLU A 225 28.86 -19.12 0.57
CA GLU A 225 27.64 -18.96 -0.27
C GLU A 225 27.24 -17.49 -0.44
N LEU A 226 27.41 -16.67 0.59
CA LEU A 226 27.18 -15.23 0.49
C LEU A 226 28.11 -14.57 -0.54
N ASP A 227 29.38 -15.00 -0.62
CA ASP A 227 30.32 -14.51 -1.63
C ASP A 227 29.84 -14.84 -3.04
N LEU A 228 29.25 -16.01 -3.27
CA LEU A 228 28.63 -16.36 -4.57
C LEU A 228 27.52 -15.38 -4.91
N VAL A 229 26.60 -15.11 -3.98
CA VAL A 229 25.48 -14.19 -4.19
C VAL A 229 25.96 -12.79 -4.56
N LEU A 230 26.96 -12.28 -3.84
CA LEU A 230 27.49 -10.94 -4.07
C LEU A 230 28.26 -10.86 -5.39
N ARG A 231 29.03 -11.90 -5.72
CA ARG A 231 29.78 -11.96 -6.99
C ARG A 231 28.81 -12.05 -8.18
N TYR A 232 27.76 -12.88 -8.09
CA TYR A 232 26.70 -12.94 -9.09
C TYR A 232 26.06 -11.58 -9.32
N ALA A 233 25.72 -10.87 -8.26
CA ALA A 233 25.04 -9.58 -8.36
C ALA A 233 25.90 -8.49 -9.04
N VAL A 234 27.22 -8.53 -8.87
CA VAL A 234 28.13 -7.52 -9.41
C VAL A 234 28.64 -7.87 -10.80
N ASN A 235 29.10 -9.09 -10.97
CA ASN A 235 29.87 -9.51 -12.12
C ASN A 235 29.13 -10.49 -13.03
N GLY A 236 27.99 -11.04 -12.58
CA GLY A 236 27.24 -12.05 -13.32
C GLY A 236 27.66 -13.48 -12.99
N PHE A 237 27.06 -14.42 -13.72
CA PHE A 237 27.20 -15.85 -13.45
C PHE A 237 28.65 -16.34 -13.70
N GLU A 238 29.24 -15.97 -14.82
CA GLU A 238 30.56 -16.46 -15.25
C GLU A 238 31.67 -16.15 -14.23
N GLU A 239 31.59 -14.99 -13.58
CA GLU A 239 32.55 -14.60 -12.55
C GLU A 239 32.23 -15.23 -11.18
N MET A 240 30.95 -15.49 -10.90
CA MET A 240 30.54 -16.27 -9.73
C MET A 240 31.03 -17.72 -9.85
N ASP A 241 30.87 -18.32 -11.02
CA ASP A 241 31.27 -19.70 -11.29
C ASP A 241 32.76 -19.94 -11.05
N LYS A 242 33.61 -19.01 -11.50
CA LYS A 242 35.07 -19.06 -11.24
C LYS A 242 35.43 -19.05 -9.74
N LEU A 243 34.55 -18.52 -8.89
CA LEU A 243 34.74 -18.48 -7.43
C LEU A 243 34.31 -19.78 -6.76
N ALA A 244 33.46 -20.58 -7.42
CA ALA A 244 32.84 -21.76 -6.83
C ALA A 244 33.85 -22.88 -6.62
N THR A 245 34.02 -23.31 -5.38
CA THR A 245 34.76 -24.54 -5.03
C THR A 245 33.88 -25.77 -5.21
N PRO A 246 34.44 -26.98 -5.30
CA PRO A 246 33.63 -28.21 -5.40
C PRO A 246 32.55 -28.34 -4.32
N SER A 247 32.80 -27.86 -3.10
CA SER A 247 31.81 -27.85 -2.02
C SER A 247 30.70 -26.83 -2.28
N LEU A 248 30.99 -25.67 -2.85
CA LEU A 248 30.02 -24.64 -3.15
C LEU A 248 29.14 -25.00 -4.37
N LEU A 249 29.68 -25.71 -5.36
CA LEU A 249 28.90 -26.20 -6.52
C LEU A 249 27.72 -27.08 -6.11
N ALA A 250 27.84 -27.79 -4.98
CA ALA A 250 26.79 -28.65 -4.46
C ALA A 250 25.75 -27.90 -3.62
N THR A 251 25.94 -26.60 -3.33
CA THR A 251 25.02 -25.83 -2.49
C THR A 251 23.75 -25.43 -3.23
N LYS A 252 22.68 -25.24 -2.47
CA LYS A 252 21.40 -24.76 -3.03
C LYS A 252 21.51 -23.38 -3.63
N VAL A 253 22.33 -22.51 -3.05
CA VAL A 253 22.58 -21.14 -3.53
C VAL A 253 23.19 -21.16 -4.92
N TYR A 254 24.25 -21.95 -5.12
CA TYR A 254 24.90 -22.04 -6.43
C TYR A 254 23.92 -22.58 -7.47
N GLN A 255 23.26 -23.70 -7.18
CA GLN A 255 22.30 -24.34 -8.09
C GLN A 255 21.16 -23.38 -8.47
N TYR A 256 20.61 -22.68 -7.48
CA TYR A 256 19.58 -21.66 -7.68
C TYR A 256 20.04 -20.56 -8.64
N LEU A 257 21.22 -19.97 -8.40
CA LEU A 257 21.74 -18.87 -9.23
C LEU A 257 22.11 -19.34 -10.65
N ALA A 258 22.62 -20.56 -10.79
CA ALA A 258 22.91 -21.17 -12.07
C ALA A 258 21.62 -21.39 -12.88
N ASP A 259 20.60 -21.96 -12.26
CA ASP A 259 19.33 -22.22 -12.91
C ASP A 259 18.59 -20.94 -13.30
N ILE A 260 18.61 -19.90 -12.46
CA ILE A 260 18.06 -18.57 -12.81
C ILE A 260 18.80 -17.98 -14.01
N HIS A 261 20.14 -18.07 -14.02
CA HIS A 261 20.94 -17.56 -15.13
C HIS A 261 20.57 -18.25 -16.46
N ILE A 262 20.38 -19.55 -16.42
CA ILE A 262 19.98 -20.36 -17.58
C ILE A 262 18.53 -20.01 -17.96
N ALA A 263 17.60 -20.03 -17.00
CA ALA A 263 16.17 -19.80 -17.23
C ALA A 263 15.89 -18.46 -17.93
N MET A 264 16.56 -17.38 -17.50
CA MET A 264 16.39 -16.05 -18.11
C MET A 264 16.86 -15.95 -19.57
N ARG A 265 17.63 -16.92 -20.06
CA ARG A 265 18.17 -16.98 -21.42
C ARG A 265 17.51 -18.03 -22.31
N MET A 266 16.64 -18.87 -21.74
CA MET A 266 15.94 -19.91 -22.45
C MET A 266 15.01 -19.35 -23.52
N THR A 267 14.98 -20.06 -24.64
CA THR A 267 14.01 -19.87 -25.73
C THR A 267 12.78 -20.75 -25.53
N SER A 268 11.74 -20.53 -26.31
CA SER A 268 10.52 -21.34 -26.26
C SER A 268 10.75 -22.82 -26.60
N GLN A 269 11.84 -23.15 -27.27
CA GLN A 269 12.22 -24.54 -27.57
C GLN A 269 12.69 -25.30 -26.32
N GLU A 270 13.10 -24.60 -25.27
CA GLU A 270 13.58 -25.18 -24.01
C GLU A 270 12.49 -25.11 -22.89
N LYS A 271 11.23 -25.01 -23.31
CA LYS A 271 10.08 -24.80 -22.39
C LYS A 271 10.02 -25.83 -21.27
N GLU A 272 10.18 -27.13 -21.58
CA GLU A 272 10.09 -28.19 -20.57
C GLU A 272 11.16 -28.03 -19.47
N ARG A 273 12.36 -27.66 -19.86
CA ARG A 273 13.43 -27.37 -18.90
C ARG A 273 13.14 -26.14 -18.04
N LEU A 274 12.55 -25.10 -18.62
CA LEU A 274 12.12 -23.92 -17.87
C LEU A 274 11.06 -24.31 -16.84
N ILE A 275 10.09 -25.13 -17.21
CA ILE A 275 9.05 -25.65 -16.31
C ILE A 275 9.66 -26.44 -15.16
N ASP A 276 10.65 -27.28 -15.41
CA ASP A 276 11.37 -28.01 -14.36
C ASP A 276 12.09 -27.09 -13.38
N ILE A 277 12.72 -26.05 -13.87
CA ILE A 277 13.38 -25.03 -13.03
C ILE A 277 12.36 -24.26 -12.18
N ILE A 278 11.21 -23.88 -12.77
CA ILE A 278 10.12 -23.21 -12.06
C ILE A 278 9.66 -24.06 -10.87
N TYR A 279 9.43 -25.35 -11.07
CA TYR A 279 8.99 -26.25 -10.00
C TYR A 279 10.07 -26.48 -8.93
N THR A 280 11.33 -26.58 -9.34
CA THR A 280 12.46 -26.82 -8.44
C THR A 280 12.69 -25.66 -7.51
N HIS A 281 12.66 -24.44 -8.03
CA HIS A 281 13.01 -23.22 -7.27
C HIS A 281 11.79 -22.35 -6.91
N LYS A 282 10.58 -22.73 -7.31
CA LYS A 282 9.35 -21.95 -7.10
C LYS A 282 9.50 -20.52 -7.64
N LEU A 283 9.95 -20.42 -8.89
CA LEU A 283 10.21 -19.13 -9.49
C LEU A 283 8.96 -18.26 -9.54
N THR A 284 9.21 -16.96 -9.55
CA THR A 284 8.16 -15.96 -9.72
C THR A 284 8.25 -15.38 -11.13
N ARG A 285 7.21 -14.70 -11.54
CA ARG A 285 7.05 -14.04 -12.84
C ARG A 285 8.25 -13.15 -13.23
N GLU A 286 8.91 -12.52 -12.26
CA GLU A 286 10.07 -11.65 -12.49
C GLU A 286 11.35 -12.41 -12.83
N GLN A 287 11.36 -13.73 -12.66
CA GLN A 287 12.52 -14.60 -12.77
C GLN A 287 12.46 -15.53 -13.99
N ILE A 288 11.52 -15.28 -14.90
CA ILE A 288 11.37 -16.04 -16.13
C ILE A 288 11.43 -15.12 -17.36
N PRO A 289 11.79 -15.63 -18.54
CA PRO A 289 11.82 -14.84 -19.77
C PRO A 289 10.43 -14.35 -20.18
N THR A 290 10.38 -13.21 -20.88
CA THR A 290 9.12 -12.55 -21.25
C THR A 290 8.17 -13.43 -22.05
N TRP A 291 8.69 -14.29 -22.96
CA TRP A 291 7.86 -15.21 -23.74
C TRP A 291 7.07 -16.18 -22.86
N GLY A 292 7.67 -16.64 -21.76
CA GLY A 292 7.03 -17.56 -20.81
C GLY A 292 5.82 -16.96 -20.09
N LEU A 293 5.71 -15.64 -20.06
CA LEU A 293 4.54 -14.95 -19.46
C LEU A 293 3.30 -14.99 -20.36
N SER A 294 3.45 -15.48 -21.59
CA SER A 294 2.37 -15.69 -22.57
C SER A 294 2.22 -17.15 -22.98
N ASP A 295 2.96 -18.07 -22.36
CA ASP A 295 2.86 -19.51 -22.63
C ASP A 295 1.99 -20.19 -21.56
N LYS A 296 0.95 -20.91 -22.01
CA LYS A 296 -0.03 -21.58 -21.14
C LYS A 296 0.62 -22.54 -20.14
N GLU A 297 1.55 -23.37 -20.58
CA GLU A 297 2.16 -24.40 -19.74
C GLU A 297 3.13 -23.79 -18.70
N VAL A 298 3.85 -22.73 -19.10
CA VAL A 298 4.72 -21.98 -18.19
C VAL A 298 3.87 -21.24 -17.13
N LEU A 299 2.75 -20.65 -17.53
CA LEU A 299 1.81 -20.02 -16.61
C LEU A 299 1.18 -21.03 -15.63
N ASP A 300 0.82 -22.22 -16.12
CA ASP A 300 0.33 -23.32 -15.28
C ASP A 300 1.42 -23.78 -14.29
N ALA A 301 2.67 -23.87 -14.71
CA ALA A 301 3.77 -24.22 -13.82
C ALA A 301 4.04 -23.15 -12.75
N LEU A 302 3.83 -21.86 -13.04
CA LEU A 302 3.89 -20.78 -12.06
C LEU A 302 2.71 -20.82 -11.09
N LEU A 303 1.55 -21.29 -11.55
CA LEU A 303 0.33 -21.37 -10.77
C LEU A 303 0.33 -22.58 -9.83
N MET A 304 0.70 -23.75 -10.33
CA MET A 304 0.51 -25.04 -9.67
C MET A 304 1.82 -25.63 -9.13
N ASN A 305 1.71 -26.57 -8.20
CA ASN A 305 2.85 -27.41 -7.84
C ASN A 305 3.11 -28.48 -8.92
N ARG A 306 4.31 -29.09 -8.92
CA ARG A 306 4.72 -30.10 -9.93
C ARG A 306 3.71 -31.25 -10.08
N LYS A 307 3.02 -31.65 -9.00
CA LYS A 307 2.03 -32.74 -9.04
C LYS A 307 0.65 -32.25 -9.49
N LYS A 308 0.47 -30.98 -9.75
CA LYS A 308 -0.83 -30.35 -10.07
C LYS A 308 -1.93 -30.68 -9.06
N THR A 309 -1.58 -30.78 -7.77
CA THR A 309 -2.52 -31.12 -6.69
C THR A 309 -2.89 -29.92 -5.82
N ARG A 310 -2.17 -28.82 -5.93
CA ARG A 310 -2.43 -27.58 -5.20
C ARG A 310 -1.88 -26.35 -5.90
N VAL A 311 -2.50 -25.22 -5.65
CA VAL A 311 -2.00 -23.91 -6.08
C VAL A 311 -0.73 -23.55 -5.29
N SER A 312 0.30 -23.13 -6.01
CA SER A 312 1.61 -22.72 -5.48
C SER A 312 1.79 -21.21 -5.49
N MET A 313 1.08 -20.52 -6.40
CA MET A 313 1.15 -19.06 -6.52
C MET A 313 0.60 -18.40 -5.24
N PRO A 314 1.29 -17.39 -4.67
CA PRO A 314 0.76 -16.63 -3.54
C PRO A 314 -0.58 -15.97 -3.87
N LEU A 315 -1.53 -15.96 -2.93
CA LEU A 315 -2.91 -15.52 -3.14
C LEU A 315 -3.01 -14.12 -3.76
N THR A 316 -2.23 -13.16 -3.26
CA THR A 316 -2.25 -11.79 -3.80
C THR A 316 -1.70 -11.70 -5.23
N ALA A 317 -0.78 -12.59 -5.60
CA ALA A 317 -0.29 -12.71 -6.97
C ALA A 317 -1.34 -13.39 -7.85
N LEU A 318 -2.00 -14.45 -7.35
CA LEU A 318 -3.08 -15.13 -8.05
C LEU A 318 -4.20 -14.17 -8.43
N LEU A 319 -4.74 -13.42 -7.46
CA LEU A 319 -5.82 -12.45 -7.70
C LEU A 319 -5.48 -11.42 -8.79
N ARG A 320 -4.22 -10.96 -8.83
CA ARG A 320 -3.74 -10.01 -9.85
C ARG A 320 -3.52 -10.63 -11.23
N ASN A 321 -3.38 -11.95 -11.29
CA ASN A 321 -3.08 -12.68 -12.53
C ASN A 321 -4.26 -13.47 -13.07
N LEU A 322 -5.42 -13.52 -12.41
CA LEU A 322 -6.59 -14.29 -12.86
C LEU A 322 -6.94 -14.00 -14.32
N GLY A 323 -7.06 -12.72 -14.71
CA GLY A 323 -7.34 -12.34 -16.08
C GLY A 323 -6.25 -12.78 -17.07
N ASN A 324 -4.97 -12.65 -16.69
CA ASN A 324 -3.86 -13.12 -17.54
C ASN A 324 -3.85 -14.64 -17.68
N LEU A 325 -4.16 -15.38 -16.64
CA LEU A 325 -4.27 -16.84 -16.69
C LEU A 325 -5.44 -17.28 -17.59
N SER A 326 -6.60 -16.61 -17.46
CA SER A 326 -7.76 -16.87 -18.32
C SER A 326 -7.48 -16.53 -19.79
N SER A 327 -6.85 -15.38 -20.07
CA SER A 327 -6.56 -14.95 -21.46
C SER A 327 -5.60 -15.90 -22.20
N HIS A 328 -4.81 -16.68 -21.46
CA HIS A 328 -3.91 -17.69 -22.03
C HIS A 328 -4.45 -19.13 -21.88
N GLY A 329 -5.73 -19.29 -21.54
CA GLY A 329 -6.42 -20.57 -21.51
C GLY A 329 -5.99 -21.52 -20.37
N VAL A 330 -5.37 -21.01 -19.29
CA VAL A 330 -4.96 -21.86 -18.15
C VAL A 330 -6.18 -22.49 -17.47
N PHE A 331 -7.32 -21.80 -17.46
CA PHE A 331 -8.58 -22.27 -16.88
C PHE A 331 -9.47 -23.07 -17.85
N ASP A 332 -9.00 -23.35 -19.08
CA ASP A 332 -9.69 -24.31 -19.96
C ASP A 332 -9.63 -25.74 -19.40
N ASP A 333 -8.66 -26.00 -18.50
CA ASP A 333 -8.59 -27.23 -17.75
C ASP A 333 -9.46 -27.15 -16.51
N GLN A 334 -10.57 -27.90 -16.50
CA GLN A 334 -11.53 -27.92 -15.41
C GLN A 334 -10.91 -28.33 -14.07
N MET A 335 -9.92 -29.21 -14.08
CA MET A 335 -9.24 -29.63 -12.83
C MET A 335 -8.45 -28.45 -12.22
N THR A 336 -7.77 -27.68 -13.04
CA THR A 336 -7.04 -26.48 -12.62
C THR A 336 -8.01 -25.44 -12.05
N THR A 337 -9.14 -25.19 -12.72
CA THR A 337 -10.20 -24.29 -12.21
C THR A 337 -10.72 -24.74 -10.85
N GLN A 338 -11.04 -26.01 -10.67
CA GLN A 338 -11.51 -26.56 -9.40
C GLN A 338 -10.47 -26.42 -8.27
N LEU A 339 -9.20 -26.62 -8.54
CA LEU A 339 -8.15 -26.44 -7.54
C LEU A 339 -7.96 -24.98 -7.17
N VAL A 340 -8.07 -24.07 -8.13
CA VAL A 340 -7.98 -22.63 -7.90
C VAL A 340 -9.17 -22.13 -7.10
N THR A 341 -10.40 -22.48 -7.48
CA THR A 341 -11.60 -22.08 -6.76
C THR A 341 -11.58 -22.59 -5.31
N LYS A 342 -11.26 -23.86 -5.09
CA LYS A 342 -11.07 -24.41 -3.75
C LYS A 342 -9.99 -23.69 -2.94
N HIS A 343 -8.89 -23.29 -3.59
CA HIS A 343 -7.80 -22.55 -2.92
C HIS A 343 -8.21 -21.15 -2.51
N LEU A 344 -8.97 -20.45 -3.36
CA LEU A 344 -9.43 -19.08 -3.12
C LEU A 344 -10.32 -18.97 -1.88
N VAL A 345 -11.20 -19.95 -1.62
CA VAL A 345 -12.10 -19.95 -0.46
C VAL A 345 -11.57 -20.73 0.74
N HIS A 346 -10.36 -21.29 0.65
CA HIS A 346 -9.81 -22.09 1.75
C HIS A 346 -9.53 -21.18 2.97
N PRO A 347 -10.06 -21.51 4.17
CA PRO A 347 -9.95 -20.67 5.36
C PRO A 347 -8.51 -20.31 5.74
N ASP A 348 -7.60 -21.27 5.68
CA ASP A 348 -6.19 -21.02 6.00
C ASP A 348 -5.51 -20.12 4.98
N THR A 349 -5.83 -20.27 3.70
CA THR A 349 -5.32 -19.40 2.64
C THR A 349 -5.71 -17.95 2.89
N ILE A 350 -6.98 -17.71 3.22
CA ILE A 350 -7.51 -16.38 3.53
C ILE A 350 -6.84 -15.81 4.79
N LYS A 351 -6.81 -16.61 5.87
CA LYS A 351 -6.23 -16.20 7.15
C LYS A 351 -4.75 -15.86 7.06
N PHE A 352 -3.93 -16.74 6.44
CA PHE A 352 -2.48 -16.52 6.34
C PHE A 352 -2.09 -15.41 5.37
N SER A 353 -2.87 -15.22 4.31
CA SER A 353 -2.65 -14.13 3.36
C SER A 353 -2.96 -12.76 3.93
N LYS A 354 -3.81 -12.68 4.97
CA LYS A 354 -4.36 -11.44 5.53
C LYS A 354 -4.99 -10.56 4.45
N ILE A 355 -5.57 -11.19 3.43
CA ILE A 355 -6.18 -10.45 2.32
C ILE A 355 -7.34 -9.59 2.83
N HIS A 356 -7.37 -8.35 2.38
CA HIS A 356 -8.45 -7.41 2.73
C HIS A 356 -9.62 -7.57 1.74
N PRO A 357 -10.90 -7.48 2.20
CA PRO A 357 -12.08 -7.60 1.33
C PRO A 357 -12.03 -6.71 0.10
N VAL A 358 -11.56 -5.48 0.22
CA VAL A 358 -11.39 -4.57 -0.92
C VAL A 358 -10.49 -5.14 -2.02
N SER A 359 -9.41 -5.84 -1.65
CA SER A 359 -8.52 -6.45 -2.66
C SER A 359 -9.20 -7.58 -3.41
N VAL A 360 -10.01 -8.37 -2.72
CA VAL A 360 -10.82 -9.44 -3.33
C VAL A 360 -11.84 -8.84 -4.27
N LEU A 361 -12.52 -7.81 -3.81
CA LEU A 361 -13.54 -7.13 -4.57
C LEU A 361 -13.00 -6.47 -5.83
N THR A 362 -11.87 -5.76 -5.73
CA THR A 362 -11.20 -5.18 -6.90
C THR A 362 -10.85 -6.27 -7.93
N ALA A 363 -10.40 -7.44 -7.46
CA ALA A 363 -10.15 -8.59 -8.33
C ALA A 363 -11.44 -9.12 -8.96
N TRP A 364 -12.53 -9.21 -8.19
CA TRP A 364 -13.85 -9.65 -8.66
C TRP A 364 -14.40 -8.74 -9.76
N PHE A 365 -14.41 -7.41 -9.54
CA PHE A 365 -14.84 -6.45 -10.56
C PHE A 365 -13.97 -6.53 -11.82
N THR A 366 -12.65 -6.52 -11.65
CA THR A 366 -11.72 -6.61 -12.78
C THR A 366 -11.97 -7.90 -13.59
N TYR A 367 -12.11 -9.05 -12.90
CA TYR A 367 -12.30 -10.33 -13.56
C TYR A 367 -13.66 -10.41 -14.27
N ARG A 368 -14.72 -9.96 -13.62
CA ARG A 368 -16.11 -9.93 -14.17
C ARG A 368 -16.23 -9.00 -15.40
N ASN A 369 -15.41 -7.97 -15.51
CA ASN A 369 -15.42 -7.07 -16.66
C ASN A 369 -14.78 -7.69 -17.92
N GLY A 370 -14.06 -8.80 -17.80
CA GLY A 370 -13.44 -9.50 -18.93
C GLY A 370 -12.30 -8.75 -19.61
N THR A 371 -11.87 -7.60 -19.04
CA THR A 371 -10.81 -6.76 -19.60
C THR A 371 -9.89 -6.23 -18.50
N GLY A 372 -8.60 -6.08 -18.83
CA GLY A 372 -7.62 -5.55 -17.89
C GLY A 372 -7.68 -4.03 -17.77
N ASN A 373 -7.50 -3.52 -16.56
CA ASN A 373 -7.46 -2.07 -16.28
C ASN A 373 -6.26 -1.36 -16.94
N ARG A 374 -5.24 -2.11 -17.33
CA ARG A 374 -4.04 -1.60 -18.01
C ARG A 374 -3.66 -2.55 -19.11
N GLY A 375 -3.66 -2.08 -20.37
CA GLY A 375 -3.35 -2.90 -21.53
C GLY A 375 -4.58 -3.43 -22.26
N HIS A 376 -4.34 -4.22 -23.32
CA HIS A 376 -5.40 -4.73 -24.21
C HIS A 376 -5.79 -6.19 -23.91
N ASN A 377 -5.43 -6.71 -22.73
CA ASN A 377 -5.78 -8.07 -22.37
C ASN A 377 -7.28 -8.21 -22.13
N SER A 378 -7.91 -9.13 -22.84
CA SER A 378 -9.30 -9.56 -22.63
C SER A 378 -9.33 -11.06 -22.40
N TRP A 379 -10.35 -11.54 -21.69
CA TRP A 379 -10.53 -12.95 -21.40
C TRP A 379 -12.00 -13.35 -21.38
N MET A 380 -12.27 -14.63 -21.58
CA MET A 380 -13.57 -15.20 -21.31
C MET A 380 -13.78 -15.31 -19.80
N ILE A 381 -14.93 -14.86 -19.36
CA ILE A 381 -15.30 -14.86 -17.95
C ILE A 381 -15.71 -16.28 -17.56
N ASP A 382 -15.02 -16.87 -16.59
CA ASP A 382 -15.40 -18.14 -15.99
C ASP A 382 -16.38 -17.89 -14.83
N PRO A 383 -17.63 -18.39 -14.89
CA PRO A 383 -18.65 -18.18 -13.86
C PRO A 383 -18.24 -18.74 -12.49
N ASP A 384 -17.53 -19.87 -12.46
CA ASP A 384 -17.12 -20.51 -11.21
C ASP A 384 -16.10 -19.64 -10.46
N ILE A 385 -15.18 -19.00 -11.20
CA ILE A 385 -14.22 -18.06 -10.63
C ILE A 385 -14.94 -16.81 -10.12
N VAL A 386 -15.91 -16.27 -10.85
CA VAL A 386 -16.70 -15.10 -10.43
C VAL A 386 -17.44 -15.40 -9.13
N GLN A 387 -18.13 -16.52 -9.05
CA GLN A 387 -18.88 -16.94 -7.87
C GLN A 387 -17.93 -17.18 -6.68
N THR A 388 -16.78 -17.81 -6.93
CA THR A 388 -15.78 -18.08 -5.90
C THR A 388 -15.15 -16.78 -5.35
N LEU A 389 -14.93 -15.78 -6.19
CA LEU A 389 -14.42 -14.48 -5.73
C LEU A 389 -15.45 -13.74 -4.88
N GLU A 390 -16.74 -13.88 -5.18
CA GLU A 390 -17.81 -13.35 -4.34
C GLU A 390 -17.84 -14.06 -2.97
N GLU A 391 -17.77 -15.38 -2.93
CA GLU A 391 -17.66 -16.14 -1.67
C GLU A 391 -16.40 -15.75 -0.89
N MET A 392 -15.26 -15.67 -1.55
CA MET A 392 -14.01 -15.24 -0.95
C MET A 392 -14.11 -13.83 -0.36
N PHE A 393 -14.84 -12.92 -1.02
CA PHE A 393 -15.08 -11.58 -0.51
C PHE A 393 -15.71 -11.65 0.88
N TYR A 394 -16.79 -12.40 1.04
CA TYR A 394 -17.43 -12.57 2.34
C TYR A 394 -16.55 -13.24 3.39
N LEU A 395 -15.77 -14.24 3.02
CA LEU A 395 -14.85 -14.92 3.93
C LEU A 395 -13.69 -14.04 4.40
N SER A 396 -13.29 -13.06 3.60
CA SER A 396 -12.14 -12.19 3.89
C SER A 396 -12.41 -11.16 4.99
N PHE A 397 -13.68 -10.92 5.36
CA PHE A 397 -14.03 -10.01 6.47
C PHE A 397 -13.44 -10.46 7.81
N LYS A 398 -13.17 -11.75 8.00
CA LYS A 398 -12.49 -12.28 9.20
C LYS A 398 -11.08 -11.71 9.40
N ASN A 399 -10.48 -11.11 8.38
CA ASN A 399 -9.17 -10.48 8.46
C ASN A 399 -9.25 -8.99 8.84
N VAL A 400 -10.44 -8.42 8.98
CA VAL A 400 -10.65 -7.01 9.30
C VAL A 400 -10.87 -6.87 10.80
N GLU A 401 -10.07 -6.02 11.44
CA GLU A 401 -10.22 -5.76 12.88
C GLU A 401 -11.33 -4.72 13.12
N PRO A 402 -12.30 -4.98 14.00
CA PRO A 402 -13.37 -4.04 14.32
C PRO A 402 -12.82 -2.77 14.99
N THR A 403 -13.52 -1.65 14.82
CA THR A 403 -13.15 -0.40 15.51
C THR A 403 -13.63 -0.38 16.95
N GLY A 404 -14.73 -1.05 17.26
CA GLY A 404 -15.39 -1.03 18.55
C GLY A 404 -16.01 0.33 18.90
N LYS A 405 -16.27 1.18 17.90
CA LYS A 405 -16.82 2.54 18.06
C LYS A 405 -18.24 2.62 17.50
N ARG A 406 -19.05 3.52 18.04
CA ARG A 406 -20.38 3.83 17.49
C ARG A 406 -20.21 4.74 16.29
N ILE A 407 -20.60 4.27 15.11
CA ILE A 407 -20.37 4.99 13.86
C ILE A 407 -21.70 5.26 13.16
N CYS A 408 -21.87 6.49 12.71
CA CYS A 408 -22.95 6.87 11.82
C CYS A 408 -22.40 6.98 10.39
N PHE A 409 -22.90 6.15 9.49
CA PHE A 409 -22.58 6.20 8.07
C PHE A 409 -23.63 7.04 7.34
N LEU A 410 -23.15 8.05 6.65
CA LEU A 410 -23.96 8.93 5.80
C LEU A 410 -23.57 8.67 4.35
N ILE A 411 -24.45 8.03 3.61
CA ILE A 411 -24.20 7.56 2.26
C ILE A 411 -24.95 8.48 1.29
N ASP A 412 -24.21 9.12 0.41
CA ASP A 412 -24.78 9.94 -0.65
C ASP A 412 -25.54 9.07 -1.66
N CYS A 413 -26.77 9.44 -1.93
CA CYS A 413 -27.61 8.80 -2.96
C CYS A 413 -28.09 9.80 -4.03
N SER A 414 -27.38 10.92 -4.20
CA SER A 414 -27.62 11.87 -5.29
C SER A 414 -27.41 11.24 -6.67
N GLY A 415 -27.96 11.85 -7.71
CA GLY A 415 -27.89 11.31 -9.07
C GLY A 415 -26.48 11.18 -9.63
N SER A 416 -25.53 12.00 -9.16
CA SER A 416 -24.13 11.96 -9.53
C SER A 416 -23.40 10.68 -9.06
N MET A 417 -23.91 10.00 -8.03
CA MET A 417 -23.36 8.72 -7.54
C MET A 417 -23.41 7.57 -8.57
N GLY A 418 -24.17 7.71 -9.65
CA GLY A 418 -24.17 6.80 -10.79
C GLY A 418 -22.91 6.88 -11.66
N CYS A 419 -22.08 7.91 -11.48
CA CYS A 419 -20.85 8.11 -12.25
C CYS A 419 -19.76 7.11 -11.86
N GLN A 420 -18.76 6.99 -12.76
CA GLN A 420 -17.56 6.18 -12.53
C GLN A 420 -16.77 6.69 -11.32
N SER A 421 -16.46 5.80 -10.39
CA SER A 421 -15.58 6.13 -9.27
C SER A 421 -14.10 6.15 -9.70
N LEU A 422 -13.21 6.53 -8.79
CA LEU A 422 -11.76 6.43 -9.01
C LEU A 422 -11.25 4.97 -9.08
N CYS A 423 -12.07 4.00 -8.75
CA CYS A 423 -11.81 2.59 -9.01
C CYS A 423 -12.37 2.24 -10.38
N GLU A 424 -11.51 1.98 -11.36
CA GLU A 424 -11.94 1.64 -12.72
C GLU A 424 -12.93 0.46 -12.72
N GLY A 425 -14.04 0.62 -13.42
CA GLY A 425 -15.09 -0.39 -13.53
C GLY A 425 -16.06 -0.44 -12.35
N VAL A 426 -15.99 0.52 -11.41
CA VAL A 426 -16.86 0.60 -10.21
C VAL A 426 -17.49 1.99 -10.14
N THR A 427 -18.80 2.09 -9.99
CA THR A 427 -19.49 3.36 -9.77
C THR A 427 -19.31 3.89 -8.36
N CYS A 428 -19.63 5.17 -8.13
CA CYS A 428 -19.60 5.76 -6.79
C CYS A 428 -20.57 5.06 -5.84
N ALA A 429 -21.76 4.71 -6.30
CA ALA A 429 -22.75 3.96 -5.53
C ALA A 429 -22.26 2.54 -5.16
N GLU A 430 -21.61 1.84 -6.09
CA GLU A 430 -21.01 0.53 -5.82
C GLU A 430 -19.89 0.65 -4.77
N SER A 431 -19.04 1.67 -4.89
CA SER A 431 -17.99 1.94 -3.90
C SER A 431 -18.56 2.23 -2.51
N ALA A 432 -19.67 2.99 -2.44
CA ALA A 432 -20.34 3.32 -1.20
C ALA A 432 -20.99 2.10 -0.55
N ALA A 433 -21.71 1.28 -1.33
CA ALA A 433 -22.29 0.03 -0.86
C ALA A 433 -21.25 -0.89 -0.25
N LEU A 434 -20.10 -1.02 -0.92
CA LEU A 434 -19.00 -1.86 -0.48
C LEU A 434 -18.36 -1.43 0.82
N LEU A 435 -18.05 -0.14 0.94
CA LEU A 435 -17.49 0.40 2.17
C LEU A 435 -18.44 0.18 3.33
N SER A 436 -19.74 0.46 3.14
CA SER A 436 -20.76 0.28 4.16
C SER A 436 -20.83 -1.16 4.65
N MET A 437 -20.81 -2.13 3.71
CA MET A 437 -20.79 -3.56 4.06
C MET A 437 -19.52 -3.98 4.77
N ILE A 438 -18.34 -3.44 4.39
CA ILE A 438 -17.08 -3.72 5.07
C ILE A 438 -17.21 -3.39 6.54
N PHE A 439 -17.72 -2.20 6.87
CA PHE A 439 -17.88 -1.79 8.25
C PHE A 439 -18.98 -2.58 8.96
N ALA A 440 -20.16 -2.76 8.37
CA ALA A 440 -21.24 -3.53 8.96
C ALA A 440 -20.79 -4.94 9.39
N ARG A 441 -20.07 -5.65 8.51
CA ARG A 441 -19.57 -7.00 8.80
C ARG A 441 -18.38 -7.05 9.75
N SER A 442 -17.42 -6.11 9.61
CA SER A 442 -16.22 -6.14 10.45
C SER A 442 -16.53 -5.84 11.92
N GLU A 443 -17.47 -4.93 12.18
CA GLU A 443 -17.82 -4.53 13.55
C GLU A 443 -18.59 -5.59 14.32
N THR A 444 -19.31 -6.47 13.63
CA THR A 444 -20.06 -7.58 14.25
C THR A 444 -19.19 -8.79 14.59
N THR A 445 -18.04 -8.95 13.94
CA THR A 445 -17.12 -10.09 14.18
C THR A 445 -16.48 -10.08 15.58
N GLY A 446 -16.53 -8.97 16.31
CA GLY A 446 -15.93 -8.82 17.66
C GLY A 446 -16.81 -9.19 18.83
N GLY A 447 -18.04 -9.68 18.62
CA GLY A 447 -18.97 -10.09 19.70
C GLY A 447 -19.59 -8.94 20.50
N SER A 448 -19.22 -7.70 20.24
CA SER A 448 -19.87 -6.49 20.73
C SER A 448 -20.38 -5.76 19.52
N SER A 449 -21.69 -5.74 19.31
CA SER A 449 -22.28 -4.89 18.27
C SER A 449 -22.39 -3.46 18.82
N PRO A 450 -21.44 -2.56 18.52
CA PRO A 450 -21.67 -1.16 18.76
C PRO A 450 -22.84 -0.71 17.87
N ASP A 451 -23.66 0.23 18.35
CA ASP A 451 -24.77 0.79 17.59
C ASP A 451 -24.23 1.52 16.35
N HIS A 452 -24.23 0.84 15.20
CA HIS A 452 -23.98 1.47 13.91
C HIS A 452 -25.27 1.85 13.26
N SER A 453 -25.28 3.00 12.60
CA SER A 453 -26.43 3.45 11.83
C SER A 453 -26.01 3.82 10.42
N PHE A 454 -26.80 3.41 9.44
CA PHE A 454 -26.58 3.68 8.04
C PHE A 454 -27.74 4.51 7.49
N TYR A 455 -27.43 5.69 7.01
CA TYR A 455 -28.41 6.60 6.42
C TYR A 455 -28.05 6.94 4.99
N LEU A 456 -29.02 6.82 4.09
CA LEU A 456 -28.95 7.48 2.79
C LEU A 456 -29.36 8.93 2.95
N PHE A 457 -28.64 9.85 2.33
CA PHE A 457 -28.99 11.25 2.35
C PHE A 457 -29.03 11.87 0.96
N THR A 458 -30.02 12.76 0.76
CA THR A 458 -30.17 13.67 -0.38
C THR A 458 -31.09 14.81 0.06
N SER A 459 -30.85 16.02 -0.35
CA SER A 459 -31.71 17.15 0.06
C SER A 459 -32.82 17.43 -0.95
N LYS A 460 -33.89 18.09 -0.49
CA LYS A 460 -34.97 18.55 -1.38
C LYS A 460 -34.45 19.56 -2.39
N GLY A 461 -34.57 19.26 -3.69
CA GLY A 461 -34.42 20.26 -4.73
C GLY A 461 -35.42 21.43 -4.51
N ARG A 462 -34.98 22.68 -4.76
CA ARG A 462 -35.81 23.90 -4.64
C ARG A 462 -37.05 23.92 -5.54
N HIS A 463 -37.18 23.03 -6.49
CA HIS A 463 -38.28 22.94 -7.44
C HIS A 463 -38.88 21.54 -7.36
N GLY A 464 -39.92 21.40 -6.60
CA GLY A 464 -40.92 20.33 -6.40
C GLY A 464 -41.09 19.17 -7.39
N TYR A 465 -40.11 18.76 -8.13
CA TYR A 465 -40.10 17.60 -8.99
C TYR A 465 -39.45 16.44 -8.29
N GLY A 466 -40.26 15.53 -7.75
CA GLY A 466 -39.79 14.31 -7.11
C GLY A 466 -40.64 13.98 -5.88
N SER A 467 -41.70 13.19 -6.08
CA SER A 467 -42.51 12.65 -4.98
C SER A 467 -41.67 11.60 -4.26
N GLY A 468 -41.28 11.87 -3.01
CA GLY A 468 -41.03 10.78 -2.05
C GLY A 468 -39.71 10.85 -1.40
N CYS A 469 -38.86 10.95 -0.97
CA CYS A 469 -37.81 10.85 0.03
C CYS A 469 -36.89 12.08 0.08
N SER A 470 -37.43 13.12 0.64
CA SER A 470 -36.59 14.29 0.95
C SER A 470 -36.01 14.15 2.34
N GLY A 471 -34.75 13.84 2.45
CA GLY A 471 -34.09 13.83 3.73
C GLY A 471 -33.21 12.60 3.95
N LEU A 472 -33.10 12.23 5.20
CA LEU A 472 -32.40 11.04 5.66
C LEU A 472 -33.33 9.82 5.57
N THR A 473 -32.82 8.73 4.97
CA THR A 473 -33.50 7.43 4.99
C THR A 473 -32.65 6.44 5.78
N ASP A 474 -33.20 5.90 6.85
CA ASP A 474 -32.55 4.86 7.64
C ASP A 474 -32.53 3.55 6.82
N VAL A 475 -31.35 2.99 6.60
CA VAL A 475 -31.15 1.72 5.88
C VAL A 475 -30.34 0.73 6.72
N SER A 476 -30.30 0.94 8.03
CA SER A 476 -29.55 0.09 8.97
C SER A 476 -30.07 -1.37 8.94
N ASP A 477 -31.36 -1.58 8.67
CA ASP A 477 -31.95 -2.93 8.52
C ASP A 477 -31.59 -3.59 7.18
N ILE A 478 -31.04 -2.83 6.23
CA ILE A 478 -30.64 -3.34 4.91
C ILE A 478 -29.13 -3.59 4.88
N ILE A 479 -28.38 -2.75 5.57
CA ILE A 479 -26.90 -2.81 5.64
C ILE A 479 -26.52 -3.40 7.01
N ASP A 480 -26.71 -4.69 7.14
CA ASP A 480 -26.34 -5.47 8.32
C ASP A 480 -25.16 -6.40 8.05
N ALA A 481 -24.79 -7.18 9.06
CA ALA A 481 -23.68 -8.15 8.98
C ALA A 481 -23.90 -9.26 7.94
N ASP A 482 -25.14 -9.60 7.65
CA ASP A 482 -25.52 -10.70 6.74
C ASP A 482 -26.05 -10.17 5.40
N ALA A 483 -25.99 -8.85 5.19
CA ALA A 483 -26.52 -8.22 3.99
C ALA A 483 -25.91 -8.79 2.71
N ASP A 484 -26.76 -9.02 1.72
CA ASP A 484 -26.35 -9.35 0.35
C ASP A 484 -25.87 -8.09 -0.40
N PHE A 485 -24.75 -8.20 -1.11
CA PHE A 485 -24.17 -7.08 -1.84
C PHE A 485 -25.14 -6.41 -2.82
N ASN A 486 -25.87 -7.21 -3.61
CA ASN A 486 -26.80 -6.68 -4.61
C ASN A 486 -27.98 -5.95 -3.96
N LYS A 487 -28.40 -6.39 -2.76
CA LYS A 487 -29.46 -5.73 -1.98
C LYS A 487 -28.99 -4.37 -1.47
N VAL A 488 -27.78 -4.30 -0.92
CA VAL A 488 -27.17 -3.05 -0.46
C VAL A 488 -26.92 -2.10 -1.63
N LEU A 489 -26.39 -2.61 -2.73
CA LEU A 489 -26.15 -1.83 -3.95
C LEU A 489 -27.43 -1.20 -4.49
N LYS A 490 -28.50 -1.97 -4.61
CA LYS A 490 -29.83 -1.45 -5.04
C LYS A 490 -30.33 -0.32 -4.13
N SER A 491 -30.03 -0.38 -2.84
CA SER A 491 -30.39 0.68 -1.91
C SER A 491 -29.56 1.94 -2.13
N CYS A 492 -28.26 1.80 -2.39
CA CYS A 492 -27.35 2.93 -2.67
C CYS A 492 -27.56 3.54 -4.06
N GLN A 493 -28.14 2.79 -5.01
CA GLN A 493 -28.46 3.24 -6.38
C GLN A 493 -29.79 3.97 -6.48
N ARG A 494 -30.52 4.17 -5.39
CA ARG A 494 -31.74 4.99 -5.41
C ARG A 494 -31.33 6.44 -5.70
N SER A 495 -31.41 6.81 -6.97
CA SER A 495 -31.20 8.18 -7.43
C SER A 495 -32.45 9.02 -7.17
N ASP A 496 -32.60 9.55 -5.99
CA ASP A 496 -33.53 10.63 -5.76
C ASP A 496 -32.84 11.93 -6.20
N TRP A 497 -33.42 12.60 -7.20
CA TRP A 497 -32.89 13.84 -7.74
C TRP A 497 -32.97 14.95 -6.71
N GLY A 498 -31.93 15.12 -5.93
CA GLY A 498 -31.82 16.13 -4.88
C GLY A 498 -30.45 16.77 -4.83
N MET A 499 -30.33 17.80 -4.00
CA MET A 499 -29.05 18.43 -3.68
C MET A 499 -28.37 17.64 -2.57
N THR A 500 -27.06 17.76 -2.46
CA THR A 500 -26.24 17.04 -1.47
C THR A 500 -26.00 17.91 -0.23
N ASP A 501 -26.55 17.50 0.93
CA ASP A 501 -26.37 18.16 2.22
C ASP A 501 -25.83 17.18 3.28
N ILE A 502 -24.52 17.19 3.47
CA ILE A 502 -23.83 16.34 4.45
C ILE A 502 -24.20 16.68 5.89
N SER A 503 -24.50 17.97 6.16
CA SER A 503 -24.78 18.41 7.53
C SER A 503 -26.07 17.82 8.09
N MET A 504 -26.99 17.42 7.24
CA MET A 504 -28.32 16.92 7.63
C MET A 504 -28.24 15.74 8.60
N GLY A 505 -27.41 14.73 8.31
CA GLY A 505 -27.30 13.56 9.17
C GLY A 505 -26.67 13.84 10.51
N ILE A 506 -25.70 14.77 10.56
CA ILE A 506 -25.04 15.19 11.79
C ILE A 506 -26.04 15.97 12.69
N LEU A 507 -26.79 16.89 12.09
CA LEU A 507 -27.76 17.70 12.82
C LEU A 507 -28.99 16.86 13.28
N GLU A 508 -29.39 15.87 12.49
CA GLU A 508 -30.44 14.92 12.86
C GLU A 508 -30.00 14.08 14.09
N ALA A 509 -28.75 13.60 14.09
CA ALA A 509 -28.18 12.90 15.25
C ALA A 509 -28.16 13.78 16.50
N LEU A 510 -27.83 15.08 16.36
CA LEU A 510 -27.90 16.05 17.46
C LEU A 510 -29.34 16.23 17.96
N LYS A 511 -30.29 16.43 17.07
CA LYS A 511 -31.71 16.63 17.37
C LYS A 511 -32.30 15.48 18.18
N TYR A 512 -31.98 14.22 17.80
CA TYR A 512 -32.46 13.03 18.48
C TYR A 512 -31.52 12.53 19.59
N LYS A 513 -30.48 13.30 19.92
CA LYS A 513 -29.49 12.98 20.95
C LYS A 513 -28.85 11.60 20.79
N ARG A 514 -28.63 11.16 19.54
CA ARG A 514 -27.93 9.92 19.22
C ARG A 514 -26.44 10.10 19.39
N LYS A 515 -25.78 9.20 20.13
CA LYS A 515 -24.35 9.28 20.48
C LYS A 515 -23.51 8.49 19.50
N TYR A 516 -22.67 9.18 18.71
CA TYR A 516 -21.71 8.55 17.81
C TYR A 516 -20.29 9.01 18.14
N ASP A 517 -19.35 8.08 18.07
CA ASP A 517 -17.92 8.35 18.24
C ASP A 517 -17.29 8.83 16.92
N ALA A 518 -17.91 8.47 15.79
CA ALA A 518 -17.51 8.95 14.48
C ALA A 518 -18.70 9.06 13.51
N PHE A 519 -18.61 10.02 12.59
CA PHE A 519 -19.41 10.09 11.37
C PHE A 519 -18.53 9.74 10.18
N VAL A 520 -19.02 8.87 9.30
CA VAL A 520 -18.36 8.51 8.04
C VAL A 520 -19.29 8.90 6.90
N VAL A 521 -18.88 9.87 6.11
CA VAL A 521 -19.62 10.35 4.94
C VAL A 521 -19.03 9.74 3.69
N ILE A 522 -19.86 9.12 2.87
CA ILE A 522 -19.43 8.52 1.59
C ILE A 522 -20.16 9.27 0.47
N THR A 523 -19.41 10.00 -0.35
CA THR A 523 -19.96 10.91 -1.37
C THR A 523 -19.04 11.02 -2.58
N ASP A 524 -19.54 11.50 -3.70
CA ASP A 524 -18.71 11.91 -4.85
C ASP A 524 -18.13 13.33 -4.70
N CYS A 525 -18.40 13.96 -3.55
CA CYS A 525 -17.96 15.32 -3.19
C CYS A 525 -18.69 16.46 -3.91
N ASP A 526 -19.79 16.22 -4.59
CA ASP A 526 -20.61 17.28 -5.18
C ASP A 526 -21.59 17.83 -4.13
N VAL A 527 -21.08 18.57 -3.15
CA VAL A 527 -21.90 19.13 -2.05
C VAL A 527 -22.34 20.55 -2.39
N ASN A 528 -23.64 20.77 -2.37
CA ASN A 528 -24.24 22.00 -2.89
C ASN A 528 -25.36 22.59 -2.01
N SER A 529 -25.57 22.08 -0.80
CA SER A 529 -26.57 22.60 0.15
C SER A 529 -26.18 22.33 1.62
N GLY A 530 -26.90 22.95 2.54
CA GLY A 530 -26.70 22.80 3.99
C GLY A 530 -25.69 23.79 4.59
N ILE A 531 -25.29 23.53 5.84
CA ILE A 531 -24.20 24.24 6.51
C ILE A 531 -22.89 23.48 6.33
N LYS A 532 -21.75 24.12 6.60
CA LYS A 532 -20.46 23.45 6.51
C LYS A 532 -20.43 22.22 7.44
N PRO A 533 -19.96 21.05 6.97
CA PRO A 533 -19.87 19.87 7.84
C PRO A 533 -19.02 20.08 9.09
N SER A 534 -18.00 20.93 9.03
CA SER A 534 -17.19 21.33 10.19
C SER A 534 -18.01 22.10 11.25
N GLU A 535 -18.92 22.96 10.80
CA GLU A 535 -19.82 23.69 11.69
C GLU A 535 -20.87 22.75 12.32
N ALA A 536 -21.46 21.86 11.53
CA ALA A 536 -22.37 20.83 12.03
C ALA A 536 -21.69 19.94 13.09
N MET A 537 -20.45 19.53 12.85
CA MET A 537 -19.65 18.75 13.81
C MET A 537 -19.36 19.53 15.09
N LYS A 538 -19.09 20.82 15.01
CA LYS A 538 -18.92 21.67 16.19
C LYS A 538 -20.19 21.70 17.01
N GLN A 539 -21.35 21.97 16.38
CA GLN A 539 -22.64 21.96 17.05
C GLN A 539 -22.94 20.60 17.70
N TYR A 540 -22.63 19.50 17.02
CA TYR A 540 -22.82 18.15 17.55
C TYR A 540 -21.92 17.89 18.77
N ARG A 541 -20.62 18.19 18.67
CA ARG A 541 -19.66 17.99 19.78
C ARG A 541 -20.04 18.78 21.02
N ASP A 542 -20.45 20.03 20.83
CA ASP A 542 -20.85 20.93 21.93
C ASP A 542 -22.19 20.47 22.52
N GLY A 543 -23.21 20.24 21.70
CA GLY A 543 -24.56 19.85 22.13
C GLY A 543 -24.64 18.46 22.77
N MET A 544 -23.82 17.52 22.31
CA MET A 544 -23.75 16.16 22.87
C MET A 544 -22.71 16.01 23.97
N LYS A 545 -21.87 17.02 24.24
CA LYS A 545 -20.72 16.96 25.15
C LYS A 545 -19.74 15.82 24.78
N MET A 546 -19.50 15.64 23.47
CA MET A 546 -18.62 14.61 22.90
C MET A 546 -17.52 15.28 22.07
N PRO A 547 -16.52 15.94 22.70
CA PRO A 547 -15.53 16.76 22.00
C PRO A 547 -14.63 15.96 21.05
N ASN A 548 -14.51 14.64 21.27
CA ASN A 548 -13.63 13.76 20.50
C ASN A 548 -14.34 13.05 19.35
N THR A 549 -15.59 13.37 19.04
CA THR A 549 -16.30 12.78 17.89
C THR A 549 -15.59 13.14 16.59
N LYS A 550 -15.36 12.15 15.75
CA LYS A 550 -14.61 12.28 14.50
C LYS A 550 -15.53 12.41 13.29
N LEU A 551 -15.00 13.05 12.25
CA LEU A 551 -15.61 13.07 10.92
C LEU A 551 -14.61 12.53 9.90
N ALA A 552 -15.01 11.51 9.17
CA ALA A 552 -14.28 11.04 8.01
C ALA A 552 -15.14 11.20 6.75
N VAL A 553 -14.59 11.83 5.72
CA VAL A 553 -15.23 11.96 4.42
C VAL A 553 -14.52 11.06 3.43
N VAL A 554 -15.25 10.14 2.81
CA VAL A 554 -14.75 9.24 1.79
C VAL A 554 -15.26 9.72 0.43
N ALA A 555 -14.38 10.39 -0.29
CA ALA A 555 -14.64 10.88 -1.64
C ALA A 555 -14.45 9.75 -2.65
N THR A 556 -15.51 9.30 -3.29
CA THR A 556 -15.46 8.23 -4.31
C THR A 556 -14.95 8.74 -5.65
N GLN A 557 -15.00 10.05 -5.89
CA GLN A 557 -14.39 10.74 -7.03
C GLN A 557 -13.24 11.65 -6.62
N GLY A 558 -12.43 12.08 -7.60
CA GLY A 558 -11.35 13.02 -7.39
C GLY A 558 -11.87 14.45 -7.36
N ALA A 559 -11.81 15.09 -6.20
CA ALA A 559 -12.02 16.52 -6.07
C ALA A 559 -10.70 17.22 -5.69
N ASP A 560 -10.50 18.42 -6.17
CA ASP A 560 -9.35 19.26 -5.80
C ASP A 560 -9.57 20.00 -4.47
N TYR A 561 -10.76 19.89 -3.89
CA TYR A 561 -11.15 20.47 -2.59
C TYR A 561 -11.39 19.39 -1.53
N THR A 562 -11.39 19.80 -0.28
CA THR A 562 -11.65 18.94 0.88
C THR A 562 -12.92 19.41 1.59
N ILE A 563 -13.69 18.44 2.12
CA ILE A 563 -14.92 18.70 2.88
C ILE A 563 -14.60 18.76 4.38
N ALA A 564 -13.68 17.94 4.84
CA ALA A 564 -13.19 17.98 6.22
C ALA A 564 -12.33 19.22 6.44
N ASP A 565 -12.44 19.84 7.63
CA ASP A 565 -11.59 20.97 8.00
C ASP A 565 -10.12 20.47 8.14
N PRO A 566 -9.18 20.98 7.33
CA PRO A 566 -7.78 20.55 7.41
C PRO A 566 -7.12 20.93 8.75
N LYS A 567 -7.67 21.91 9.46
CA LYS A 567 -7.17 22.37 10.75
C LYS A 567 -7.69 21.52 11.92
N ASP A 568 -8.78 20.74 11.73
CA ASP A 568 -9.34 19.90 12.77
C ASP A 568 -8.68 18.51 12.76
N PRO A 569 -7.92 18.13 13.80
CA PRO A 569 -7.28 16.82 13.91
C PRO A 569 -8.27 15.66 13.95
N LEU A 570 -9.52 15.90 14.28
CA LEU A 570 -10.59 14.92 14.36
C LEU A 570 -11.41 14.81 13.06
N MET A 571 -10.94 15.45 11.98
CA MET A 571 -11.55 15.34 10.66
C MET A 571 -10.54 14.81 9.65
N MET A 572 -11.00 14.00 8.71
CA MET A 572 -10.18 13.41 7.65
C MET A 572 -10.95 13.31 6.35
N ASP A 573 -10.31 13.65 5.23
CA ASP A 573 -10.76 13.30 3.90
C ASP A 573 -9.95 12.11 3.35
N MET A 574 -10.65 11.18 2.74
CA MET A 574 -10.08 10.10 1.97
C MET A 574 -10.59 10.18 0.53
N VAL A 575 -9.70 10.26 -0.44
CA VAL A 575 -10.06 10.38 -1.86
C VAL A 575 -9.76 9.08 -2.58
N GLY A 576 -10.79 8.49 -3.18
CA GLY A 576 -10.68 7.24 -3.91
C GLY A 576 -10.76 6.00 -3.03
N PHE A 577 -10.75 4.86 -3.70
CA PHE A 577 -10.93 3.56 -3.10
C PHE A 577 -9.77 2.65 -3.48
N ASP A 578 -9.02 2.20 -2.49
CA ASP A 578 -7.99 1.18 -2.67
C ASP A 578 -8.00 0.19 -1.50
N SER A 579 -7.15 -0.83 -1.56
CA SER A 579 -7.05 -1.86 -0.52
C SER A 579 -6.55 -1.35 0.83
N HIS A 580 -6.03 -0.15 0.92
CA HIS A 580 -5.50 0.46 2.14
C HIS A 580 -6.48 1.43 2.80
N GLY A 581 -7.37 2.04 2.01
CA GLY A 581 -8.32 3.04 2.47
C GLY A 581 -9.12 2.62 3.70
N PRO A 582 -9.81 1.46 3.72
CA PRO A 582 -10.59 1.03 4.88
C PRO A 582 -9.76 0.87 6.15
N LYS A 583 -8.52 0.35 6.05
CA LYS A 583 -7.63 0.24 7.20
C LYS A 583 -7.23 1.61 7.76
N ILE A 584 -6.93 2.56 6.88
CA ILE A 584 -6.62 3.94 7.27
C ILE A 584 -7.80 4.57 8.00
N LEU A 585 -9.00 4.40 7.44
CA LEU A 585 -10.23 4.90 8.03
C LEU A 585 -10.50 4.28 9.41
N GLN A 586 -10.36 2.97 9.56
CA GLN A 586 -10.50 2.30 10.85
C GLN A 586 -9.45 2.75 11.87
N ASP A 587 -8.19 2.89 11.45
CA ASP A 587 -7.12 3.39 12.32
C ASP A 587 -7.38 4.84 12.77
N PHE A 588 -7.91 5.68 11.88
CA PHE A 588 -8.34 7.03 12.22
C PHE A 588 -9.49 7.03 13.23
N ILE A 589 -10.50 6.18 13.04
CA ILE A 589 -11.66 6.09 13.95
C ILE A 589 -11.22 5.58 15.33
N ARG A 590 -10.32 4.62 15.41
CA ARG A 590 -9.81 4.06 16.69
C ARG A 590 -8.94 5.03 17.47
N SER A 591 -8.10 5.84 16.79
CA SER A 591 -7.20 6.81 17.44
C SER A 591 -7.97 7.91 18.18
#